data_68245a19dd87ca551e75920bf094d080
#
_entry.id   68245a19dd87ca551e75920bf094d080
#
_cell.length_a   1.000
_cell.length_b   1.000
_cell.length_c   1.000
_cell.angle_alpha   90.00
_cell.angle_beta   90.00
_cell.angle_gamma   90.00
#
_symmetry.space_group_name_H-M   'P 1'
#
loop_
_entity.id
_entity.type
_entity.pdbx_description
1 polymer ?
#
loop_
_entity_poly.entity_id
_entity_poly.type
_entity_poly.pdbx_seq_one_letter_code
_entity_poly.pdbx_strand_id
1 'polypeptide(L)'
;NLFANAAEEVLLAKKAEIEGRLAAVDEATFALDLQSLVGVIGDSHTSLNISGVLSSGSTFPFSIRWFDGAWVVTGLPETEAAYLGWTIEALNGQTMGQVCDKLGGLLSSDNPIKLRRQVRQCIASAEVLAYTGVVDAGAELHLALTGPDGEEAEVVLSALSASDDAAWPAVVQLSSRRTQVPATAAQDRYYFSLDLGDAYYIQFNTCQEDPELPMETFAAQVAEDLSAKDYDKVLIVLRNNGGGSDGVLVPILMLLAPMVRSG
;
A
#
# COMPACT_ATOMS: atom_id res chain seq x y z
N ASN A 1 -15.53 -10.87 -16.88
CA ASN A 1 -16.41 -11.83 -16.22
C ASN A 1 -16.31 -11.61 -14.70
N LEU A 2 -17.40 -11.14 -14.06
CA LEU A 2 -17.49 -10.85 -12.61
C LEU A 2 -17.10 -12.09 -11.75
N PHE A 3 -17.36 -13.28 -12.26
CA PHE A 3 -17.12 -14.56 -11.58
C PHE A 3 -15.86 -15.28 -12.08
N ALA A 4 -14.88 -14.55 -12.61
CA ALA A 4 -13.62 -15.16 -13.08
C ALA A 4 -12.81 -15.77 -11.92
N ASN A 5 -12.85 -15.13 -10.74
CA ASN A 5 -12.05 -15.49 -9.58
C ASN A 5 -12.88 -16.01 -8.40
N ALA A 6 -14.22 -15.92 -8.47
CA ALA A 6 -15.11 -16.37 -7.39
C ALA A 6 -16.37 -17.02 -7.95
N ALA A 7 -16.82 -18.10 -7.32
CA ALA A 7 -18.09 -18.73 -7.67
C ALA A 7 -19.28 -17.83 -7.27
N GLU A 8 -20.29 -17.77 -8.12
CA GLU A 8 -21.51 -16.97 -7.88
C GLU A 8 -22.19 -17.34 -6.57
N GLU A 9 -22.20 -18.63 -6.22
CA GLU A 9 -22.80 -19.14 -4.97
C GLU A 9 -22.14 -18.53 -3.73
N VAL A 10 -20.83 -18.31 -3.75
CA VAL A 10 -20.08 -17.70 -2.63
C VAL A 10 -20.49 -16.24 -2.45
N LEU A 11 -20.63 -15.49 -3.56
CA LEU A 11 -21.11 -14.11 -3.53
C LEU A 11 -22.55 -14.02 -3.01
N LEU A 12 -23.44 -14.91 -3.47
CA LEU A 12 -24.84 -14.93 -3.05
C LEU A 12 -24.97 -15.34 -1.57
N ALA A 13 -24.17 -16.30 -1.11
CA ALA A 13 -24.13 -16.70 0.30
C ALA A 13 -23.67 -15.53 1.20
N LYS A 14 -22.61 -14.81 0.79
CA LYS A 14 -22.14 -13.63 1.53
C LYS A 14 -23.17 -12.50 1.56
N LYS A 15 -23.85 -12.26 0.43
CA LYS A 15 -24.96 -11.30 0.36
C LYS A 15 -26.07 -11.67 1.34
N ALA A 16 -26.52 -12.92 1.38
CA ALA A 16 -27.58 -13.38 2.28
C ALA A 16 -27.16 -13.26 3.78
N GLU A 17 -25.91 -13.53 4.11
CA GLU A 17 -25.35 -13.31 5.46
C GLU A 17 -25.50 -11.84 5.88
N ILE A 18 -25.12 -10.90 5.01
CA ILE A 18 -25.20 -9.46 5.26
C ILE A 18 -26.66 -9.01 5.41
N GLU A 19 -27.55 -9.46 4.51
CA GLU A 19 -28.98 -9.13 4.55
C GLU A 19 -29.62 -9.61 5.87
N GLY A 20 -29.20 -10.79 6.37
CA GLY A 20 -29.71 -11.36 7.63
C GLY A 20 -29.40 -10.55 8.88
N ARG A 21 -28.37 -9.71 8.86
CA ARG A 21 -27.96 -8.88 10.02
C ARG A 21 -28.13 -7.37 9.81
N LEU A 22 -28.61 -6.94 8.63
CA LEU A 22 -28.66 -5.52 8.23
C LEU A 22 -29.37 -4.61 9.24
N ALA A 23 -30.41 -5.10 9.92
CA ALA A 23 -31.17 -4.31 10.89
C ALA A 23 -30.44 -4.10 12.25
N ALA A 24 -29.33 -4.82 12.45
CA ALA A 24 -28.60 -4.86 13.74
C ALA A 24 -27.21 -4.21 13.68
N VAL A 25 -26.78 -3.75 12.52
CA VAL A 25 -25.45 -3.17 12.30
C VAL A 25 -25.51 -1.65 12.12
N ASP A 26 -24.43 -0.97 12.56
CA ASP A 26 -24.25 0.45 12.29
C ASP A 26 -23.69 0.71 10.86
N GLU A 27 -23.58 1.98 10.50
CA GLU A 27 -23.15 2.41 9.17
C GLU A 27 -21.71 1.94 8.85
N ALA A 28 -20.81 2.00 9.82
CA ALA A 28 -19.42 1.57 9.64
C ALA A 28 -19.32 0.05 9.42
N THR A 29 -20.03 -0.72 10.23
CA THR A 29 -20.12 -2.18 10.08
C THR A 29 -20.76 -2.54 8.74
N PHE A 30 -21.82 -1.85 8.33
CA PHE A 30 -22.45 -2.10 7.03
C PHE A 30 -21.52 -1.78 5.85
N ALA A 31 -20.74 -0.70 5.94
CA ALA A 31 -19.74 -0.37 4.92
C ALA A 31 -18.66 -1.47 4.81
N LEU A 32 -18.22 -2.02 5.94
CA LEU A 32 -17.27 -3.15 5.97
C LEU A 32 -17.91 -4.45 5.46
N ASP A 33 -19.20 -4.67 5.72
CA ASP A 33 -19.98 -5.77 5.14
C ASP A 33 -20.00 -5.69 3.61
N LEU A 34 -20.29 -4.52 3.05
CA LEU A 34 -20.26 -4.30 1.60
C LEU A 34 -18.83 -4.47 1.05
N GLN A 35 -17.82 -3.98 1.76
CA GLN A 35 -16.43 -4.19 1.38
C GLN A 35 -16.07 -5.68 1.38
N SER A 36 -16.54 -6.46 2.35
CA SER A 36 -16.31 -7.91 2.41
C SER A 36 -17.01 -8.65 1.26
N LEU A 37 -18.19 -8.18 0.84
CA LEU A 37 -18.90 -8.72 -0.34
C LEU A 37 -18.11 -8.46 -1.62
N VAL A 38 -17.56 -7.26 -1.78
CA VAL A 38 -16.68 -6.91 -2.91
C VAL A 38 -15.38 -7.70 -2.85
N GLY A 39 -14.85 -7.96 -1.66
CA GLY A 39 -13.65 -8.78 -1.43
C GLY A 39 -13.75 -10.18 -2.04
N VAL A 40 -14.95 -10.79 -2.03
CA VAL A 40 -15.20 -12.10 -2.62
C VAL A 40 -14.88 -12.16 -4.12
N ILE A 41 -14.97 -11.03 -4.84
CA ILE A 41 -14.75 -10.96 -6.29
C ILE A 41 -13.30 -11.29 -6.66
N GLY A 42 -12.34 -10.97 -5.79
CA GLY A 42 -10.92 -11.31 -5.98
C GLY A 42 -10.25 -10.62 -7.17
N ASP A 43 -10.69 -9.41 -7.52
CA ASP A 43 -10.14 -8.61 -8.61
C ASP A 43 -9.54 -7.30 -8.07
N SER A 44 -8.28 -7.03 -8.41
CA SER A 44 -7.52 -5.87 -7.91
C SER A 44 -8.09 -4.51 -8.33
N HIS A 45 -8.95 -4.46 -9.35
CA HIS A 45 -9.58 -3.24 -9.86
C HIS A 45 -11.01 -3.05 -9.35
N THR A 46 -11.56 -4.06 -8.66
CA THR A 46 -12.88 -3.99 -8.03
C THR A 46 -12.74 -3.65 -6.55
N SER A 47 -13.16 -2.45 -6.16
CA SER A 47 -13.08 -1.98 -4.78
C SER A 47 -14.25 -1.06 -4.45
N LEU A 48 -14.62 -1.01 -3.18
CA LEU A 48 -15.55 -0.04 -2.64
C LEU A 48 -14.76 1.07 -1.94
N ASN A 49 -15.10 2.32 -2.20
CA ASN A 49 -14.53 3.44 -1.45
C ASN A 49 -15.35 3.70 -0.19
N ILE A 50 -14.89 3.18 0.93
CA ILE A 50 -15.50 3.37 2.26
C ILE A 50 -14.72 4.36 3.13
N SER A 51 -13.73 5.06 2.56
CA SER A 51 -12.87 5.97 3.33
C SER A 51 -13.65 7.09 4.01
N GLY A 52 -14.72 7.60 3.38
CA GLY A 52 -15.59 8.62 3.98
C GLY A 52 -16.32 8.16 5.25
N VAL A 53 -16.67 6.87 5.32
CA VAL A 53 -17.32 6.27 6.50
C VAL A 53 -16.27 6.01 7.59
N LEU A 54 -15.10 5.48 7.22
CA LEU A 54 -14.03 5.17 8.15
C LEU A 54 -13.23 6.39 8.62
N SER A 55 -13.28 7.52 7.90
CA SER A 55 -12.51 8.73 8.25
C SER A 55 -12.96 9.40 9.56
N SER A 56 -14.18 9.12 10.02
CA SER A 56 -14.66 9.53 11.35
C SER A 56 -14.27 8.56 12.47
N GLY A 57 -13.65 7.44 12.11
CA GLY A 57 -13.25 6.38 13.02
C GLY A 57 -11.94 6.63 13.74
N SER A 58 -11.51 5.61 14.46
CA SER A 58 -10.29 5.64 15.25
C SER A 58 -9.14 4.93 14.55
N THR A 59 -7.93 5.40 14.76
CA THR A 59 -6.73 4.85 14.13
C THR A 59 -5.63 4.62 15.17
N PHE A 60 -4.96 3.49 15.10
CA PHE A 60 -3.75 3.25 15.89
C PHE A 60 -2.56 3.99 15.25
N PRO A 61 -1.74 4.71 16.04
CA PRO A 61 -0.67 5.56 15.52
C PRO A 61 0.57 4.76 15.11
N PHE A 62 0.43 3.86 14.15
CA PHE A 62 1.55 3.09 13.61
C PHE A 62 1.45 2.90 12.09
N SER A 63 2.57 2.55 11.47
CA SER A 63 2.61 2.14 10.07
C SER A 63 3.60 1.00 9.86
N ILE A 64 3.30 0.17 8.86
CA ILE A 64 4.12 -1.00 8.51
C ILE A 64 4.42 -1.05 7.03
N ARG A 65 5.47 -1.78 6.66
CA ARG A 65 5.76 -2.17 5.28
C ARG A 65 6.28 -3.59 5.21
N TRP A 66 6.04 -4.21 4.07
CA TRP A 66 6.63 -5.50 3.76
C TRP A 66 8.03 -5.31 3.18
N PHE A 67 9.03 -5.92 3.82
CA PHE A 67 10.41 -5.98 3.35
C PHE A 67 10.95 -7.39 3.51
N ASP A 68 11.54 -7.92 2.46
CA ASP A 68 12.31 -9.17 2.44
C ASP A 68 11.68 -10.34 3.23
N GLY A 69 10.39 -10.56 3.01
CA GLY A 69 9.69 -11.67 3.65
C GLY A 69 9.03 -11.35 4.99
N ALA A 70 9.19 -10.14 5.54
CA ALA A 70 8.67 -9.75 6.84
C ALA A 70 7.86 -8.45 6.81
N TRP A 71 6.95 -8.29 7.77
CA TRP A 71 6.31 -7.03 8.08
C TRP A 71 7.16 -6.24 9.06
N VAL A 72 7.54 -5.03 8.70
CA VAL A 72 8.44 -4.18 9.46
C VAL A 72 7.72 -2.91 9.88
N VAL A 73 7.91 -2.51 11.13
CA VAL A 73 7.40 -1.24 11.68
C VAL A 73 8.12 -0.09 10.99
N THR A 74 7.36 0.81 10.38
CA THR A 74 7.92 1.98 9.68
C THR A 74 7.49 3.31 10.26
N GLY A 75 6.51 3.33 11.15
CA GLY A 75 6.08 4.50 11.90
C GLY A 75 5.54 4.12 13.26
N LEU A 76 5.92 4.86 14.29
CA LEU A 76 5.45 4.73 15.67
C LEU A 76 5.41 6.11 16.34
N PRO A 77 4.68 6.26 17.47
CA PRO A 77 4.85 7.40 18.35
C PRO A 77 6.32 7.62 18.73
N GLU A 78 6.70 8.87 18.95
CA GLU A 78 8.09 9.22 19.29
C GLU A 78 8.59 8.46 20.54
N THR A 79 7.70 8.19 21.50
CA THR A 79 8.02 7.40 22.71
C THR A 79 8.45 5.98 22.39
N GLU A 80 8.01 5.41 21.27
CA GLU A 80 8.26 4.05 20.83
C GLU A 80 9.24 3.98 19.65
N ALA A 81 9.87 5.11 19.28
CA ALA A 81 10.73 5.23 18.09
C ALA A 81 11.94 4.27 18.09
N ALA A 82 12.33 3.75 19.25
CA ALA A 82 13.39 2.75 19.38
C ALA A 82 13.09 1.44 18.62
N TYR A 83 11.81 1.13 18.40
CA TYR A 83 11.35 -0.09 17.72
C TYR A 83 11.13 0.10 16.21
N LEU A 84 11.45 1.27 15.65
CA LEU A 84 11.39 1.47 14.21
C LEU A 84 12.38 0.55 13.47
N GLY A 85 11.88 -0.13 12.46
CA GLY A 85 12.66 -1.13 11.71
C GLY A 85 12.59 -2.55 12.27
N TRP A 86 11.93 -2.77 13.41
CA TRP A 86 11.70 -4.10 13.97
C TRP A 86 10.63 -4.86 13.19
N THR A 87 10.72 -6.17 13.20
CA THR A 87 9.72 -7.07 12.60
C THR A 87 8.52 -7.21 13.51
N ILE A 88 7.31 -7.18 12.92
CA ILE A 88 6.07 -7.49 13.63
C ILE A 88 5.78 -8.99 13.48
N GLU A 89 5.73 -9.70 14.59
CA GLU A 89 5.40 -11.13 14.63
C GLU A 89 3.89 -11.36 14.80
N ALA A 90 3.26 -10.55 15.66
CA ALA A 90 1.85 -10.71 15.98
C ALA A 90 1.17 -9.39 16.35
N LEU A 91 -0.15 -9.33 16.16
CA LEU A 91 -1.05 -8.32 16.71
C LEU A 91 -2.05 -9.01 17.64
N ASN A 92 -2.16 -8.56 18.89
CA ASN A 92 -3.04 -9.14 19.92
C ASN A 92 -2.93 -10.69 19.97
N GLY A 93 -1.71 -11.21 19.94
CA GLY A 93 -1.43 -12.65 19.97
C GLY A 93 -1.72 -13.43 18.68
N GLN A 94 -2.23 -12.77 17.64
CA GLN A 94 -2.46 -13.37 16.34
C GLN A 94 -1.26 -13.10 15.42
N THR A 95 -0.68 -14.15 14.84
CA THR A 95 0.45 -13.99 13.91
C THR A 95 0.09 -13.09 12.73
N MET A 96 1.08 -12.40 12.15
CA MET A 96 0.85 -11.55 10.98
C MET A 96 0.26 -12.31 9.79
N GLY A 97 0.50 -13.62 9.67
CA GLY A 97 -0.18 -14.48 8.70
C GLY A 97 -1.69 -14.53 8.95
N GLN A 98 -2.09 -14.83 10.20
CA GLN A 98 -3.51 -14.88 10.59
C GLN A 98 -4.20 -13.51 10.41
N VAL A 99 -3.51 -12.42 10.77
CA VAL A 99 -4.01 -11.06 10.56
C VAL A 99 -4.23 -10.76 9.08
N CYS A 100 -3.26 -11.10 8.23
CA CYS A 100 -3.37 -10.92 6.78
C CYS A 100 -4.50 -11.75 6.17
N ASP A 101 -4.71 -12.98 6.64
CA ASP A 101 -5.81 -13.83 6.18
C ASP A 101 -7.18 -13.22 6.53
N LYS A 102 -7.33 -12.73 7.76
CA LYS A 102 -8.56 -12.05 8.21
C LYS A 102 -8.84 -10.77 7.43
N LEU A 103 -7.84 -9.91 7.28
CA LEU A 103 -7.95 -8.68 6.49
C LEU A 103 -8.19 -9.00 5.01
N GLY A 104 -7.60 -10.08 4.49
CA GLY A 104 -7.79 -10.55 3.13
C GLY A 104 -9.25 -10.83 2.77
N GLY A 105 -10.07 -11.23 3.76
CA GLY A 105 -11.52 -11.40 3.59
C GLY A 105 -12.28 -10.10 3.27
N LEU A 106 -11.69 -8.93 3.54
CA LEU A 106 -12.23 -7.62 3.17
C LEU A 106 -11.68 -7.08 1.85
N LEU A 107 -10.55 -7.63 1.36
CA LEU A 107 -9.74 -7.00 0.34
C LEU A 107 -9.87 -7.77 -0.98
N SER A 108 -10.35 -7.09 -2.02
CA SER A 108 -10.38 -7.66 -3.37
C SER A 108 -8.98 -7.58 -3.99
N SER A 109 -8.36 -8.74 -4.22
CA SER A 109 -7.00 -8.82 -4.73
C SER A 109 -6.79 -10.10 -5.53
N ASP A 110 -6.11 -9.97 -6.67
CA ASP A 110 -5.73 -11.07 -7.57
C ASP A 110 -4.26 -11.49 -7.42
N ASN A 111 -3.51 -10.80 -6.54
CA ASN A 111 -2.10 -11.13 -6.32
C ASN A 111 -1.62 -10.70 -4.92
N PRO A 112 -0.57 -11.37 -4.39
CA PRO A 112 -0.09 -11.13 -3.02
C PRO A 112 0.55 -9.74 -2.83
N ILE A 113 1.07 -9.10 -3.88
CA ILE A 113 1.68 -7.77 -3.78
C ILE A 113 0.61 -6.72 -3.54
N LYS A 114 -0.50 -6.81 -4.31
CA LYS A 114 -1.66 -5.94 -4.13
C LYS A 114 -2.29 -6.14 -2.75
N LEU A 115 -2.45 -7.39 -2.31
CA LEU A 115 -2.98 -7.71 -0.97
C LEU A 115 -2.14 -7.06 0.13
N ARG A 116 -0.81 -7.20 0.10
CA ARG A 116 0.08 -6.57 1.07
C ARG A 116 -0.04 -5.04 1.08
N ARG A 117 -0.18 -4.43 -0.10
CA ARG A 117 -0.41 -2.98 -0.21
C ARG A 117 -1.71 -2.58 0.48
N GLN A 118 -2.80 -3.33 0.26
CA GLN A 118 -4.11 -3.05 0.84
C GLN A 118 -4.11 -3.29 2.36
N VAL A 119 -3.51 -4.39 2.84
CA VAL A 119 -3.32 -4.66 4.28
C VAL A 119 -2.62 -3.47 4.95
N ARG A 120 -1.52 -2.98 4.38
CA ARG A 120 -0.81 -1.81 4.90
C ARG A 120 -1.69 -0.56 5.00
N GLN A 121 -2.66 -0.40 4.11
CA GLN A 121 -3.53 0.78 4.06
C GLN A 121 -4.64 0.75 5.13
N CYS A 122 -5.05 -0.44 5.58
CA CYS A 122 -6.18 -0.59 6.50
C CYS A 122 -5.81 -1.12 7.89
N ILE A 123 -4.60 -1.68 8.07
CA ILE A 123 -4.20 -2.34 9.33
C ILE A 123 -4.16 -1.41 10.56
N ALA A 124 -4.10 -0.11 10.35
CA ALA A 124 -4.12 0.86 11.44
C ALA A 124 -5.54 1.29 11.86
N SER A 125 -6.60 0.96 11.08
CA SER A 125 -7.98 1.31 11.42
C SER A 125 -8.50 0.40 12.54
N ALA A 126 -8.94 1.01 13.64
CA ALA A 126 -9.50 0.29 14.77
C ALA A 126 -10.81 -0.43 14.39
N GLU A 127 -11.64 0.20 13.56
CA GLU A 127 -12.90 -0.38 13.08
C GLU A 127 -12.64 -1.62 12.21
N VAL A 128 -11.65 -1.56 11.31
CA VAL A 128 -11.28 -2.70 10.46
C VAL A 128 -10.74 -3.85 11.30
N LEU A 129 -9.86 -3.56 12.26
CA LEU A 129 -9.30 -4.59 13.14
C LEU A 129 -10.36 -5.21 14.05
N ALA A 130 -11.30 -4.40 14.56
CA ALA A 130 -12.41 -4.88 15.37
C ALA A 130 -13.38 -5.74 14.54
N TYR A 131 -13.77 -5.27 13.34
CA TYR A 131 -14.64 -6.02 12.44
C TYR A 131 -14.07 -7.39 12.07
N THR A 132 -12.76 -7.46 11.85
CA THR A 132 -12.06 -8.71 11.50
C THR A 132 -11.70 -9.57 12.71
N GLY A 133 -11.98 -9.10 13.93
CA GLY A 133 -11.66 -9.82 15.17
C GLY A 133 -10.16 -9.96 15.42
N VAL A 134 -9.36 -8.99 14.99
CA VAL A 134 -7.94 -8.87 15.35
C VAL A 134 -7.79 -8.19 16.71
N VAL A 135 -8.65 -7.20 16.99
CA VAL A 135 -8.72 -6.50 18.27
C VAL A 135 -10.19 -6.43 18.70
N ASP A 136 -10.46 -6.39 19.99
CA ASP A 136 -11.81 -6.10 20.48
C ASP A 136 -12.12 -4.60 20.32
N ALA A 137 -13.39 -4.27 20.09
CA ALA A 137 -13.81 -2.88 19.92
C ALA A 137 -13.44 -2.03 21.16
N GLY A 138 -12.70 -0.95 20.94
CA GLY A 138 -12.24 -0.05 21.99
C GLY A 138 -11.06 -0.56 22.82
N ALA A 139 -10.50 -1.73 22.51
CA ALA A 139 -9.32 -2.27 23.19
C ALA A 139 -8.02 -1.68 22.62
N GLU A 140 -6.94 -1.85 23.36
CA GLU A 140 -5.60 -1.51 22.93
C GLU A 140 -5.07 -2.52 21.92
N LEU A 141 -4.15 -2.07 21.07
CA LEU A 141 -3.45 -2.89 20.10
C LEU A 141 -2.07 -3.25 20.64
N HIS A 142 -1.82 -4.54 20.82
CA HIS A 142 -0.55 -5.08 21.27
C HIS A 142 0.25 -5.58 20.06
N LEU A 143 1.43 -5.01 19.83
CA LEU A 143 2.37 -5.41 18.80
C LEU A 143 3.48 -6.25 19.41
N ALA A 144 3.56 -7.53 19.09
CA ALA A 144 4.72 -8.34 19.40
C ALA A 144 5.80 -8.12 18.33
N LEU A 145 6.98 -7.71 18.75
CA LEU A 145 8.07 -7.27 17.88
C LEU A 145 9.33 -8.09 18.11
N THR A 146 10.10 -8.32 17.03
CA THR A 146 11.44 -8.91 17.08
C THR A 146 12.45 -7.94 16.47
N GLY A 147 13.49 -7.64 17.22
CA GLY A 147 14.60 -6.80 16.80
C GLY A 147 15.58 -7.50 15.87
N PRO A 148 16.53 -6.76 15.27
CA PRO A 148 17.49 -7.29 14.31
C PRO A 148 18.45 -8.33 14.91
N ASP A 149 18.70 -8.29 16.22
CA ASP A 149 19.58 -9.22 16.93
C ASP A 149 18.78 -10.31 17.68
N GLY A 150 17.46 -10.39 17.45
CA GLY A 150 16.56 -11.40 18.02
C GLY A 150 15.94 -11.00 19.37
N GLU A 151 16.07 -9.74 19.77
CA GLU A 151 15.40 -9.22 20.96
C GLU A 151 13.88 -9.21 20.74
N GLU A 152 13.13 -9.48 21.79
CA GLU A 152 11.66 -9.42 21.78
C GLU A 152 11.18 -8.20 22.56
N ALA A 153 10.12 -7.56 22.06
CA ALA A 153 9.45 -6.46 22.73
C ALA A 153 7.96 -6.48 22.45
N GLU A 154 7.19 -5.85 23.34
CA GLU A 154 5.79 -5.54 23.12
C GLU A 154 5.60 -4.02 23.11
N VAL A 155 4.87 -3.51 22.12
CA VAL A 155 4.41 -2.13 22.06
C VAL A 155 2.90 -2.13 22.15
N VAL A 156 2.36 -1.31 23.05
CA VAL A 156 0.92 -1.18 23.28
C VAL A 156 0.46 0.20 22.80
N LEU A 157 -0.54 0.21 21.93
CA LEU A 157 -1.06 1.42 21.31
C LEU A 157 -2.55 1.57 21.59
N SER A 158 -2.95 2.77 22.00
CA SER A 158 -4.37 3.16 22.08
C SER A 158 -4.82 3.74 20.74
N ALA A 159 -6.06 3.43 20.34
CA ALA A 159 -6.65 4.03 19.15
C ALA A 159 -7.00 5.50 19.43
N LEU A 160 -6.75 6.36 18.43
CA LEU A 160 -6.97 7.79 18.49
C LEU A 160 -8.07 8.18 17.51
N SER A 161 -9.02 8.99 17.94
CA SER A 161 -10.07 9.52 17.09
C SER A 161 -9.51 10.58 16.13
N ALA A 162 -9.97 10.58 14.88
CA ALA A 162 -9.62 11.60 13.90
C ALA A 162 -10.04 13.03 14.32
N SER A 163 -11.01 13.14 15.25
CA SER A 163 -11.46 14.43 15.80
C SER A 163 -10.56 14.99 16.90
N ASP A 164 -9.56 14.23 17.36
CA ASP A 164 -8.73 14.54 18.53
C ASP A 164 -7.33 15.00 18.10
N ASP A 165 -7.26 16.04 17.25
CA ASP A 165 -6.00 16.60 16.73
C ASP A 165 -4.96 16.92 17.83
N ALA A 166 -5.42 17.24 19.04
CA ALA A 166 -4.53 17.55 20.17
C ALA A 166 -3.93 16.30 20.84
N ALA A 167 -4.49 15.10 20.59
CA ALA A 167 -4.05 13.85 21.20
C ALA A 167 -3.12 13.03 20.29
N TRP A 168 -2.96 13.42 19.02
CA TRP A 168 -2.11 12.69 18.10
C TRP A 168 -0.63 12.84 18.46
N PRO A 169 0.05 11.77 18.89
CA PRO A 169 1.47 11.83 19.15
C PRO A 169 2.23 12.09 17.84
N ALA A 170 3.37 12.76 17.93
CA ALA A 170 4.27 12.87 16.78
C ALA A 170 4.67 11.45 16.35
N VAL A 171 4.22 11.03 15.17
CA VAL A 171 4.60 9.74 14.58
C VAL A 171 5.91 9.89 13.84
N VAL A 172 6.96 9.28 14.37
CA VAL A 172 8.26 9.22 13.71
C VAL A 172 8.24 8.14 12.65
N GLN A 173 8.71 8.48 11.45
CA GLN A 173 8.81 7.55 10.35
C GLN A 173 10.24 7.02 10.22
N LEU A 174 10.38 5.74 9.90
CA LEU A 174 11.66 5.14 9.55
C LEU A 174 12.22 5.89 8.32
N SER A 175 13.27 6.67 8.54
CA SER A 175 13.91 7.40 7.46
C SER A 175 14.91 6.51 6.73
N SER A 176 14.95 6.62 5.40
CA SER A 176 16.04 6.05 4.62
C SER A 176 17.35 6.77 4.99
N ARG A 177 18.38 6.03 5.40
CA ARG A 177 19.74 6.57 5.57
C ARG A 177 20.36 7.04 4.23
N ARG A 178 19.77 6.65 3.11
CA ARG A 178 20.15 7.13 1.78
C ARG A 178 19.41 8.42 1.49
N THR A 179 20.01 9.53 1.82
CA THR A 179 19.47 10.90 1.61
C THR A 179 19.32 11.30 0.15
N GLN A 180 19.78 10.49 -0.79
CA GLN A 180 19.73 10.77 -2.23
C GLN A 180 19.29 9.53 -3.01
N VAL A 181 18.07 9.04 -2.77
CA VAL A 181 17.44 8.09 -3.69
C VAL A 181 16.64 8.91 -4.71
N PRO A 182 17.01 8.88 -6.01
CA PRO A 182 16.28 9.63 -7.04
C PRO A 182 14.78 9.36 -7.03
N ALA A 183 14.37 8.14 -6.63
CA ALA A 183 12.96 7.75 -6.51
C ALA A 183 12.13 8.60 -5.53
N THR A 184 12.75 9.35 -4.63
CA THR A 184 12.06 10.28 -3.71
C THR A 184 12.08 11.72 -4.22
N ALA A 185 12.85 12.01 -5.26
CA ALA A 185 12.88 13.32 -5.88
C ALA A 185 11.68 13.49 -6.83
N ALA A 186 11.27 14.74 -7.02
CA ALA A 186 10.29 15.14 -8.02
C ALA A 186 9.02 14.25 -8.04
N GLN A 187 8.46 13.93 -6.85
CA GLN A 187 7.22 13.14 -6.72
C GLN A 187 5.99 13.88 -7.25
N ASP A 188 6.09 15.18 -7.43
CA ASP A 188 5.10 16.08 -8.04
C ASP A 188 5.07 16.00 -9.57
N ARG A 189 6.12 15.44 -10.20
CA ARG A 189 6.18 15.25 -11.65
C ARG A 189 5.53 13.93 -12.07
N TYR A 190 4.95 13.91 -13.25
CA TYR A 190 4.37 12.69 -13.83
C TYR A 190 5.46 11.69 -14.21
N TYR A 191 6.51 12.19 -14.85
CA TYR A 191 7.72 11.45 -15.20
C TYR A 191 8.91 12.39 -15.37
N PHE A 192 10.10 11.86 -15.26
CA PHE A 192 11.36 12.59 -15.46
C PHE A 192 12.53 11.65 -15.70
N SER A 193 13.64 12.20 -16.17
CA SER A 193 14.90 11.49 -16.36
C SER A 193 16.06 12.21 -15.67
N LEU A 194 17.14 11.45 -15.38
CA LEU A 194 18.37 11.96 -14.78
C LEU A 194 19.57 11.21 -15.39
N ASP A 195 20.64 11.96 -15.67
CA ASP A 195 21.97 11.38 -15.92
C ASP A 195 22.64 11.09 -14.56
N LEU A 196 22.92 9.82 -14.28
CA LEU A 196 23.61 9.37 -13.05
C LEU A 196 25.07 8.97 -13.33
N GLY A 197 25.63 9.41 -14.42
CA GLY A 197 26.99 9.09 -14.83
C GLY A 197 27.02 7.87 -15.73
N ASP A 198 27.16 6.68 -15.20
CA ASP A 198 27.18 5.41 -15.93
C ASP A 198 25.79 4.82 -16.20
N ALA A 199 24.76 5.37 -15.54
CA ALA A 199 23.37 4.95 -15.68
C ALA A 199 22.47 6.12 -16.10
N TYR A 200 21.55 5.86 -17.01
CA TYR A 200 20.44 6.76 -17.32
C TYR A 200 19.20 6.34 -16.54
N TYR A 201 18.62 7.27 -15.78
CA TYR A 201 17.50 7.01 -14.88
C TYR A 201 16.22 7.62 -15.44
N ILE A 202 15.16 6.82 -15.53
CA ILE A 202 13.83 7.24 -15.94
C ILE A 202 12.85 6.83 -14.84
N GLN A 203 12.05 7.76 -14.34
CA GLN A 203 11.02 7.49 -13.35
C GLN A 203 9.65 7.88 -13.88
N PHE A 204 8.68 6.99 -13.66
CA PHE A 204 7.26 7.23 -13.92
C PHE A 204 6.50 7.20 -12.59
N ASN A 205 5.92 8.33 -12.17
CA ASN A 205 5.07 8.43 -10.98
C ASN A 205 3.60 8.17 -11.30
N THR A 206 3.21 8.34 -12.57
CA THR A 206 1.89 8.01 -13.09
C THR A 206 1.99 7.67 -14.58
N CYS A 207 1.01 6.92 -15.09
CA CYS A 207 0.83 6.65 -16.52
C CYS A 207 -0.27 7.56 -17.08
N GLN A 208 -0.13 8.86 -16.88
CA GLN A 208 -1.01 9.90 -17.41
C GLN A 208 -0.19 10.85 -18.27
N GLU A 209 -0.84 11.51 -19.23
CA GLU A 209 -0.21 12.53 -20.05
C GLU A 209 0.03 13.79 -19.23
N ASP A 210 1.27 14.26 -19.19
CA ASP A 210 1.62 15.52 -18.53
C ASP A 210 1.28 16.69 -19.48
N PRO A 211 0.39 17.62 -19.09
CA PRO A 211 0.02 18.75 -19.95
C PRO A 211 1.20 19.68 -20.29
N GLU A 212 2.22 19.75 -19.40
CA GLU A 212 3.39 20.62 -19.59
C GLU A 212 4.53 19.90 -20.32
N LEU A 213 4.59 18.57 -20.26
CA LEU A 213 5.61 17.76 -20.92
C LEU A 213 4.97 16.52 -21.53
N PRO A 214 4.34 16.59 -22.72
CA PRO A 214 3.74 15.43 -23.38
C PRO A 214 4.73 14.26 -23.53
N MET A 215 4.24 13.02 -23.41
CA MET A 215 5.09 11.82 -23.44
C MET A 215 5.93 11.70 -24.71
N GLU A 216 5.40 12.11 -25.85
CA GLU A 216 6.18 12.15 -27.10
C GLU A 216 7.37 13.10 -27.02
N THR A 217 7.19 14.26 -26.40
CA THR A 217 8.27 15.24 -26.18
C THR A 217 9.28 14.68 -25.18
N PHE A 218 8.83 14.08 -24.11
CA PHE A 218 9.71 13.42 -23.13
C PHE A 218 10.50 12.27 -23.74
N ALA A 219 9.87 11.43 -24.55
CA ALA A 219 10.55 10.33 -25.26
C ALA A 219 11.61 10.86 -26.24
N ALA A 220 11.35 11.97 -26.92
CA ALA A 220 12.34 12.63 -27.80
C ALA A 220 13.55 13.16 -27.02
N GLN A 221 13.33 13.78 -25.84
CA GLN A 221 14.42 14.20 -24.96
C GLN A 221 15.26 13.02 -24.48
N VAL A 222 14.60 11.93 -24.03
CA VAL A 222 15.31 10.70 -23.64
C VAL A 222 16.12 10.12 -24.80
N ALA A 223 15.58 10.13 -26.04
CA ALA A 223 16.30 9.67 -27.22
C ALA A 223 17.54 10.51 -27.53
N GLU A 224 17.44 11.82 -27.37
CA GLU A 224 18.57 12.74 -27.54
C GLU A 224 19.66 12.47 -26.50
N ASP A 225 19.29 12.37 -25.23
CA ASP A 225 20.23 12.09 -24.13
C ASP A 225 20.94 10.74 -24.32
N LEU A 226 20.20 9.68 -24.67
CA LEU A 226 20.77 8.35 -24.91
C LEU A 226 21.65 8.28 -26.18
N SER A 227 21.45 9.21 -27.14
CA SER A 227 22.28 9.31 -28.34
C SER A 227 23.54 10.12 -28.10
N ALA A 228 23.52 11.06 -27.15
CA ALA A 228 24.64 11.95 -26.86
C ALA A 228 25.73 11.27 -26.01
N LYS A 229 25.40 10.18 -25.29
CA LYS A 229 26.30 9.52 -24.36
C LYS A 229 26.01 8.02 -24.26
N ASP A 230 27.07 7.22 -24.23
CA ASP A 230 26.96 5.78 -23.92
C ASP A 230 26.73 5.59 -22.41
N TYR A 231 25.66 4.85 -22.06
CA TYR A 231 25.35 4.45 -20.71
C TYR A 231 25.47 2.93 -20.57
N ASP A 232 26.04 2.47 -19.47
CA ASP A 232 26.13 1.04 -19.16
C ASP A 232 24.75 0.42 -18.94
N LYS A 233 23.78 1.21 -18.46
CA LYS A 233 22.43 0.75 -18.14
C LYS A 233 21.40 1.89 -18.18
N VAL A 234 20.17 1.51 -18.48
CA VAL A 234 18.99 2.34 -18.31
C VAL A 234 18.17 1.79 -17.13
N LEU A 235 17.86 2.63 -16.17
CA LEU A 235 17.05 2.28 -15.00
C LEU A 235 15.64 2.83 -15.15
N ILE A 236 14.65 1.95 -15.22
CA ILE A 236 13.23 2.33 -15.25
C ILE A 236 12.67 2.11 -13.85
N VAL A 237 12.11 3.17 -13.25
CA VAL A 237 11.60 3.16 -11.88
C VAL A 237 10.11 3.47 -11.85
N LEU A 238 9.35 2.53 -11.28
CA LEU A 238 7.88 2.59 -11.13
C LEU A 238 7.44 2.60 -9.67
N ARG A 239 8.36 2.87 -8.73
CA ARG A 239 8.08 2.73 -7.27
C ARG A 239 6.94 3.59 -6.77
N ASN A 240 6.76 4.77 -7.35
CA ASN A 240 5.71 5.72 -6.98
C ASN A 240 4.53 5.70 -7.97
N ASN A 241 4.56 4.81 -8.97
CA ASN A 241 3.54 4.78 -10.01
C ASN A 241 2.20 4.32 -9.45
N GLY A 242 1.21 5.20 -9.54
CA GLY A 242 -0.17 4.95 -9.13
C GLY A 242 -1.02 4.26 -10.19
N GLY A 243 -0.50 4.06 -11.40
CA GLY A 243 -1.24 3.54 -12.55
C GLY A 243 -1.66 4.66 -13.53
N GLY A 244 -2.63 4.36 -14.36
CA GLY A 244 -3.12 5.19 -15.46
C GLY A 244 -3.30 4.36 -16.71
N SER A 245 -3.11 4.96 -17.90
CA SER A 245 -3.16 4.27 -19.18
C SER A 245 -1.75 3.85 -19.63
N ASP A 246 -1.53 2.56 -19.85
CA ASP A 246 -0.29 2.04 -20.42
C ASP A 246 -0.03 2.55 -21.83
N GLY A 247 -1.08 2.93 -22.58
CA GLY A 247 -0.97 3.56 -23.88
C GLY A 247 -0.13 4.85 -23.88
N VAL A 248 -0.10 5.59 -22.77
CA VAL A 248 0.73 6.79 -22.61
C VAL A 248 2.23 6.44 -22.68
N LEU A 249 2.63 5.24 -22.24
CA LEU A 249 4.04 4.83 -22.20
C LEU A 249 4.57 4.32 -23.55
N VAL A 250 3.71 4.13 -24.57
CA VAL A 250 4.09 3.55 -25.85
C VAL A 250 5.29 4.25 -26.51
N PRO A 251 5.39 5.60 -26.56
CA PRO A 251 6.54 6.26 -27.19
C PRO A 251 7.88 5.88 -26.53
N ILE A 252 7.92 5.84 -25.21
CA ILE A 252 9.15 5.48 -24.48
C ILE A 252 9.47 3.98 -24.57
N LEU A 253 8.45 3.12 -24.57
CA LEU A 253 8.63 1.69 -24.71
C LEU A 253 9.18 1.34 -26.10
N MET A 254 8.68 1.99 -27.14
CA MET A 254 9.17 1.81 -28.51
C MET A 254 10.63 2.28 -28.66
N LEU A 255 11.02 3.35 -27.97
CA LEU A 255 12.41 3.83 -27.94
C LEU A 255 13.33 2.82 -27.25
N LEU A 256 12.93 2.27 -26.10
CA LEU A 256 13.79 1.42 -25.28
C LEU A 256 13.78 -0.06 -25.69
N ALA A 257 12.74 -0.54 -26.36
CA ALA A 257 12.62 -1.95 -26.75
C ALA A 257 13.84 -2.49 -27.54
N PRO A 258 14.42 -1.76 -28.52
CA PRO A 258 15.60 -2.22 -29.22
C PRO A 258 16.86 -2.33 -28.36
N MET A 259 16.89 -1.67 -27.19
CA MET A 259 18.03 -1.65 -26.27
C MET A 259 18.03 -2.84 -25.31
N VAL A 260 16.90 -3.54 -25.19
CA VAL A 260 16.77 -4.72 -24.31
C VAL A 260 17.54 -5.87 -24.95
N ARG A 261 18.70 -6.21 -24.38
CA ARG A 261 19.44 -7.41 -24.74
C ARG A 261 18.80 -8.60 -24.04
N SER A 262 18.35 -9.60 -24.79
CA SER A 262 18.00 -10.90 -24.23
C SER A 262 19.27 -11.52 -23.63
N GLY A 263 19.30 -11.60 -22.27
CA GLY A 263 20.36 -12.31 -21.55
C GLY A 263 20.18 -13.82 -21.65
#